data_cd2b08ae3d2ff9100ca0bbff322eb971
#
_entry.id   cd2b08ae3d2ff9100ca0bbff322eb971
#
_cell.length_a   1.000
_cell.length_b   1.000
_cell.length_c   1.000
_cell.angle_alpha   90.00
_cell.angle_beta   90.00
_cell.angle_gamma   90.00
#
_symmetry.space_group_name_H-M   'P 1'
#
loop_
_entity.id
_entity.type
_entity.pdbx_description
1 polymer ?
#
loop_
_entity_poly.entity_id
_entity_poly.type
_entity_poly.pdbx_seq_one_letter_code
_entity_poly.pdbx_strand_id
1 'polypeptide(L)'
;MYNFDGKIKNCIRSAGPLGNIKDQPIESILVENNLSRQQQIVEQQPVATCHTCYDLERGKRGFDHISDRVFYIRELKSIPVDTYQVGNFDLRTVDVRWTNLCNFACVYCGPEFSSKWSDELKIRHQTPTEQQTTDFKNYIYDHAGQLRHVYLAGGEPLLMKENLTLLEKLNPNVNIRINTNLSKVDTRVFEAVCKFPNVHWTVSVETLAEEFEYIRHGGSWLDFLDNLAIIKQLGHKISFNMLHFLLNYNSVFDCVDFLKAQGFHNNSFVIGALLTPEYLNIRHLPKNVLNSVKNKLQDRINHKPGYLLEDSYRNMLHYIDTPFEKNISLSIDKLTELDQRRGIDSRNIFKNFYKDIDHGQTI
;
A
#
# COMPACT_ATOMS: atom_id res chain seq x y z
N MET A 1 -12.47 4.07 -5.23
CA MET A 1 -11.04 4.47 -5.26
C MET A 1 -10.80 5.47 -6.37
N TYR A 2 -10.18 6.57 -6.07
CA TYR A 2 -9.74 7.60 -7.03
C TYR A 2 -8.22 7.67 -7.10
N ASN A 3 -7.66 7.79 -8.30
CA ASN A 3 -6.25 8.01 -8.57
C ASN A 3 -6.04 9.36 -9.24
N PHE A 4 -4.92 10.02 -8.98
CA PHE A 4 -4.59 11.34 -9.51
C PHE A 4 -4.51 11.44 -11.04
N ASP A 5 -4.47 10.31 -11.76
CA ASP A 5 -4.60 10.22 -13.22
C ASP A 5 -6.07 10.28 -13.70
N GLY A 6 -7.01 10.45 -12.78
CA GLY A 6 -8.44 10.59 -13.03
C GLY A 6 -9.22 9.27 -13.05
N LYS A 7 -8.56 8.13 -12.92
CA LYS A 7 -9.23 6.82 -12.93
C LYS A 7 -10.03 6.57 -11.65
N ILE A 8 -11.26 6.13 -11.83
CA ILE A 8 -12.15 5.68 -10.76
C ILE A 8 -12.24 4.16 -10.80
N LYS A 9 -12.10 3.50 -9.65
CA LYS A 9 -12.30 2.05 -9.48
C LYS A 9 -13.29 1.80 -8.36
N ASN A 10 -13.99 0.67 -8.40
CA ASN A 10 -14.83 0.25 -7.27
C ASN A 10 -14.03 -0.07 -6.02
N CYS A 11 -12.85 -0.68 -6.18
CA CYS A 11 -11.90 -0.95 -5.11
C CYS A 11 -10.49 -1.05 -5.69
N ILE A 12 -9.47 -1.10 -4.82
CA ILE A 12 -8.07 -1.23 -5.21
C ILE A 12 -7.77 -2.52 -6.00
N ARG A 13 -8.50 -3.61 -5.73
CA ARG A 13 -8.31 -4.93 -6.39
C ARG A 13 -9.10 -5.09 -7.68
N SER A 14 -9.92 -4.11 -8.06
CA SER A 14 -10.69 -4.18 -9.32
C SER A 14 -9.75 -4.27 -10.52
N ALA A 15 -9.98 -5.25 -11.38
CA ALA A 15 -9.16 -5.51 -12.59
C ALA A 15 -9.36 -4.47 -13.71
N GLY A 16 -9.85 -3.30 -13.43
CA GLY A 16 -10.00 -2.21 -14.37
C GLY A 16 -10.69 -1.02 -13.73
N PRO A 17 -10.60 0.15 -14.36
CA PRO A 17 -11.34 1.32 -13.91
C PRO A 17 -12.83 1.14 -14.21
N LEU A 18 -13.63 1.82 -13.42
CA LEU A 18 -15.06 2.03 -13.70
C LEU A 18 -15.22 3.12 -14.75
N GLY A 19 -14.35 4.12 -14.74
CA GLY A 19 -14.28 5.22 -15.67
C GLY A 19 -13.12 6.15 -15.35
N ASN A 20 -13.05 7.27 -16.07
CA ASN A 20 -12.06 8.32 -15.85
C ASN A 20 -12.76 9.69 -15.88
N ILE A 21 -12.49 10.53 -14.88
CA ILE A 21 -13.08 11.88 -14.80
C ILE A 21 -12.59 12.82 -15.91
N LYS A 22 -11.57 12.44 -16.67
CA LYS A 22 -11.17 13.16 -17.91
C LYS A 22 -12.19 13.01 -19.02
N ASP A 23 -12.92 11.91 -19.03
CA ASP A 23 -13.78 11.52 -20.14
C ASP A 23 -15.27 11.80 -19.85
N GLN A 24 -15.66 11.76 -18.55
CA GLN A 24 -17.08 11.88 -18.16
C GLN A 24 -17.22 12.34 -16.70
N PRO A 25 -18.38 12.95 -16.33
CA PRO A 25 -18.64 13.36 -14.95
C PRO A 25 -18.61 12.21 -13.96
N ILE A 26 -18.27 12.50 -12.69
CA ILE A 26 -18.17 11.50 -11.64
C ILE A 26 -19.49 10.77 -11.37
N GLU A 27 -20.61 11.46 -11.45
CA GLU A 27 -21.95 10.90 -11.26
C GLU A 27 -22.26 9.80 -12.30
N SER A 28 -21.98 10.07 -13.59
CA SER A 28 -22.14 9.07 -14.66
C SER A 28 -21.24 7.86 -14.42
N ILE A 29 -20.00 8.07 -13.97
CA ILE A 29 -19.09 6.96 -13.64
C ILE A 29 -19.65 6.09 -12.52
N LEU A 30 -20.13 6.70 -11.45
CA LEU A 30 -20.57 5.97 -10.26
C LEU A 30 -21.93 5.31 -10.42
N VAL A 31 -22.83 5.92 -11.17
CA VAL A 31 -24.20 5.41 -11.40
C VAL A 31 -24.25 4.59 -12.67
N GLU A 32 -24.09 5.20 -13.85
CA GLU A 32 -24.36 4.58 -15.15
C GLU A 32 -23.37 3.44 -15.45
N ASN A 33 -22.06 3.67 -15.29
CA ASN A 33 -21.04 2.65 -15.55
C ASN A 33 -21.04 1.52 -14.51
N ASN A 34 -21.74 1.71 -13.39
CA ASN A 34 -21.87 0.70 -12.35
C ASN A 34 -23.14 -0.15 -12.44
N LEU A 35 -24.13 0.26 -13.24
CA LEU A 35 -25.42 -0.42 -13.37
C LEU A 35 -25.29 -1.92 -13.67
N SER A 36 -24.51 -2.27 -14.69
CA SER A 36 -24.28 -3.67 -15.07
C SER A 36 -23.68 -4.51 -13.93
N ARG A 37 -22.79 -3.93 -13.15
CA ARG A 37 -22.19 -4.62 -11.98
C ARG A 37 -23.18 -4.76 -10.84
N GLN A 38 -23.99 -3.73 -10.58
CA GLN A 38 -25.05 -3.80 -9.59
C GLN A 38 -26.05 -4.89 -9.96
N GLN A 39 -26.46 -4.96 -11.23
CA GLN A 39 -27.35 -5.99 -11.74
C GLN A 39 -26.75 -7.39 -11.56
N GLN A 40 -25.50 -7.61 -11.97
CA GLN A 40 -24.81 -8.88 -11.77
C GLN A 40 -24.77 -9.30 -10.28
N ILE A 41 -24.53 -8.35 -9.36
CA ILE A 41 -24.49 -8.64 -7.92
C ILE A 41 -25.88 -9.05 -7.43
N VAL A 42 -26.94 -8.34 -7.81
CA VAL A 42 -28.33 -8.67 -7.45
C VAL A 42 -28.74 -10.03 -7.99
N GLU A 43 -28.37 -10.36 -9.22
CA GLU A 43 -28.61 -11.66 -9.87
C GLU A 43 -27.67 -12.76 -9.39
N GLN A 44 -26.82 -12.48 -8.41
CA GLN A 44 -25.81 -13.40 -7.88
C GLN A 44 -24.81 -13.92 -8.96
N GLN A 45 -24.61 -13.14 -10.01
CA GLN A 45 -23.67 -13.46 -11.08
C GLN A 45 -22.25 -12.99 -10.71
N PRO A 46 -21.20 -13.73 -11.13
CA PRO A 46 -19.83 -13.32 -10.90
C PRO A 46 -19.50 -12.03 -11.66
N VAL A 47 -18.97 -11.04 -10.95
CA VAL A 47 -18.45 -9.80 -11.54
C VAL A 47 -17.01 -10.04 -11.99
N ALA A 48 -16.74 -10.00 -13.29
CA ALA A 48 -15.43 -10.33 -13.86
C ALA A 48 -14.26 -9.52 -13.24
N THR A 49 -14.48 -8.24 -12.94
CA THR A 49 -13.47 -7.38 -12.32
C THR A 49 -13.18 -7.69 -10.84
N CYS A 50 -13.95 -8.58 -10.21
CA CYS A 50 -13.77 -9.04 -8.83
C CYS A 50 -13.05 -10.39 -8.73
N HIS A 51 -12.48 -10.92 -9.82
CA HIS A 51 -11.84 -12.26 -9.84
C HIS A 51 -10.78 -12.43 -8.75
N THR A 52 -9.96 -11.40 -8.46
CA THR A 52 -8.96 -11.46 -7.38
C THR A 52 -9.58 -11.77 -6.02
N CYS A 53 -10.74 -11.18 -5.70
CA CYS A 53 -11.45 -11.47 -4.46
C CYS A 53 -12.04 -12.88 -4.48
N TYR A 54 -12.65 -13.31 -5.59
CA TYR A 54 -13.16 -14.67 -5.70
C TYR A 54 -12.08 -15.74 -5.59
N ASP A 55 -10.89 -15.48 -6.14
CA ASP A 55 -9.75 -16.40 -6.02
C ASP A 55 -9.24 -16.50 -4.58
N LEU A 56 -9.24 -15.39 -3.84
CA LEU A 56 -8.93 -15.40 -2.41
C LEU A 56 -9.98 -16.21 -1.62
N GLU A 57 -11.26 -15.98 -1.89
CA GLU A 57 -12.39 -16.63 -1.22
C GLU A 57 -12.48 -18.14 -1.50
N ARG A 58 -12.02 -18.60 -2.66
CA ARG A 58 -11.95 -20.02 -3.03
C ARG A 58 -10.74 -20.74 -2.48
N GLY A 59 -9.94 -20.09 -1.67
CA GLY A 59 -8.72 -20.69 -1.10
C GLY A 59 -7.64 -21.02 -2.14
N LYS A 60 -7.74 -20.51 -3.36
CA LYS A 60 -6.75 -20.76 -4.43
C LYS A 60 -5.34 -20.32 -4.07
N ARG A 61 -5.19 -19.45 -3.08
CA ARG A 61 -3.90 -19.01 -2.55
C ARG A 61 -3.53 -19.69 -1.23
N GLY A 62 -4.28 -20.72 -0.82
CA GLY A 62 -3.97 -21.56 0.34
C GLY A 62 -4.27 -20.93 1.70
N PHE A 63 -5.00 -19.82 1.78
CA PHE A 63 -5.25 -19.10 3.02
C PHE A 63 -6.69 -18.61 3.10
N ASP A 64 -7.25 -18.63 4.32
CA ASP A 64 -8.56 -18.05 4.65
C ASP A 64 -8.49 -16.52 4.73
N HIS A 65 -8.08 -15.88 3.65
CA HIS A 65 -8.09 -14.43 3.58
C HIS A 65 -9.50 -13.88 3.45
N ILE A 66 -9.82 -12.96 4.33
CA ILE A 66 -10.99 -12.10 4.14
C ILE A 66 -10.67 -11.18 2.96
N SER A 67 -11.34 -11.40 1.83
CA SER A 67 -11.24 -10.48 0.69
C SER A 67 -11.81 -9.11 1.05
N ASP A 68 -11.39 -8.06 0.34
CA ASP A 68 -11.99 -6.73 0.51
C ASP A 68 -13.52 -6.80 0.27
N ARG A 69 -13.98 -7.64 -0.67
CA ARG A 69 -15.40 -7.87 -0.94
C ARG A 69 -16.12 -8.41 0.31
N VAL A 70 -15.59 -9.44 0.94
CA VAL A 70 -16.18 -10.03 2.16
C VAL A 70 -16.11 -9.03 3.33
N PHE A 71 -15.02 -8.27 3.45
CA PHE A 71 -14.92 -7.22 4.45
C PHE A 71 -16.06 -6.22 4.31
N TYR A 72 -16.26 -5.64 3.12
CA TYR A 72 -17.32 -4.67 2.90
C TYR A 72 -18.73 -5.27 3.01
N ILE A 73 -18.94 -6.52 2.59
CA ILE A 73 -20.24 -7.20 2.80
C ILE A 73 -20.56 -7.35 4.30
N ARG A 74 -19.57 -7.64 5.13
CA ARG A 74 -19.76 -7.73 6.59
C ARG A 74 -20.17 -6.37 7.18
N GLU A 75 -19.54 -5.31 6.73
CA GLU A 75 -19.91 -3.93 7.10
C GLU A 75 -21.34 -3.57 6.65
N LEU A 76 -21.79 -4.09 5.51
CA LEU A 76 -23.12 -3.86 4.99
C LEU A 76 -24.22 -4.63 5.74
N LYS A 77 -23.92 -5.68 6.49
CA LYS A 77 -24.93 -6.45 7.24
C LYS A 77 -25.73 -5.61 8.23
N SER A 78 -25.24 -4.44 8.60
CA SER A 78 -25.96 -3.47 9.45
C SER A 78 -26.96 -2.60 8.66
N ILE A 79 -27.05 -2.74 7.33
CA ILE A 79 -27.94 -1.96 6.46
C ILE A 79 -29.02 -2.91 5.94
N PRO A 80 -30.31 -2.55 6.06
CA PRO A 80 -31.41 -3.37 5.55
C PRO A 80 -31.25 -3.61 4.04
N VAL A 81 -31.30 -4.87 3.63
CA VAL A 81 -31.09 -5.29 2.21
C VAL A 81 -32.17 -4.71 1.29
N ASP A 82 -33.37 -4.50 1.81
CA ASP A 82 -34.54 -3.97 1.08
C ASP A 82 -34.34 -2.53 0.57
N THR A 83 -33.29 -1.84 1.05
CA THR A 83 -32.95 -0.48 0.60
C THR A 83 -32.03 -0.44 -0.63
N TYR A 84 -31.52 -1.61 -1.08
CA TYR A 84 -30.64 -1.69 -2.23
C TYR A 84 -31.45 -1.84 -3.51
N GLN A 85 -31.44 -0.80 -4.32
CA GLN A 85 -32.01 -0.81 -5.67
C GLN A 85 -30.93 -0.58 -6.71
N VAL A 86 -30.97 -1.33 -7.82
CA VAL A 86 -30.10 -1.09 -8.97
C VAL A 86 -30.34 0.34 -9.47
N GLY A 87 -29.27 1.06 -9.73
CA GLY A 87 -29.30 2.47 -10.10
C GLY A 87 -29.15 3.44 -8.94
N ASN A 88 -29.33 3.01 -7.70
CA ASN A 88 -28.98 3.84 -6.55
C ASN A 88 -27.48 3.71 -6.24
N PHE A 89 -26.87 4.83 -5.93
CA PHE A 89 -25.48 4.88 -5.49
C PHE A 89 -25.39 5.66 -4.18
N ASP A 90 -24.92 4.98 -3.14
CA ASP A 90 -24.72 5.55 -1.81
C ASP A 90 -23.23 5.46 -1.47
N LEU A 91 -22.55 6.59 -1.48
CA LEU A 91 -21.10 6.66 -1.24
C LEU A 91 -20.78 6.50 0.25
N ARG A 92 -20.43 5.29 0.66
CA ARG A 92 -20.08 4.97 2.06
C ARG A 92 -18.60 4.84 2.32
N THR A 93 -17.83 4.58 1.27
CA THR A 93 -16.39 4.33 1.37
C THR A 93 -15.64 5.04 0.25
N VAL A 94 -14.57 5.73 0.61
CA VAL A 94 -13.64 6.32 -0.36
C VAL A 94 -12.20 5.89 -0.09
N ASP A 95 -11.45 5.64 -1.15
CA ASP A 95 -9.99 5.55 -1.18
C ASP A 95 -9.52 6.67 -2.11
N VAL A 96 -8.86 7.68 -1.58
CA VAL A 96 -8.47 8.87 -2.33
C VAL A 96 -6.95 9.05 -2.38
N ARG A 97 -6.47 9.32 -3.61
CA ARG A 97 -5.09 9.59 -3.95
C ARG A 97 -5.07 10.85 -4.82
N TRP A 98 -5.23 12.01 -4.16
CA TRP A 98 -5.45 13.30 -4.82
C TRP A 98 -4.35 13.65 -5.80
N THR A 99 -3.11 13.40 -5.41
CA THR A 99 -1.91 13.65 -6.19
C THR A 99 -0.85 12.58 -5.92
N ASN A 100 0.25 12.61 -6.67
CA ASN A 100 1.45 11.82 -6.35
C ASN A 100 2.43 12.57 -5.44
N LEU A 101 2.00 13.67 -4.77
CA LEU A 101 2.84 14.47 -3.89
C LEU A 101 3.45 13.58 -2.79
N CYS A 102 4.76 13.44 -2.82
CA CYS A 102 5.53 12.67 -1.85
C CYS A 102 6.91 13.29 -1.67
N ASN A 103 7.38 13.31 -0.45
CA ASN A 103 8.72 13.79 -0.12
C ASN A 103 9.79 12.69 -0.18
N PHE A 104 9.42 11.42 -0.49
CA PHE A 104 10.35 10.30 -0.67
C PHE A 104 10.38 9.82 -2.12
N ALA A 105 11.54 9.28 -2.52
CA ALA A 105 11.74 8.55 -3.76
C ALA A 105 12.19 7.11 -3.45
N CYS A 106 11.31 6.32 -2.80
CA CYS A 106 11.63 4.95 -2.40
C CYS A 106 12.06 4.10 -3.60
N VAL A 107 13.07 3.23 -3.43
CA VAL A 107 13.68 2.47 -4.54
C VAL A 107 12.71 1.59 -5.32
N TYR A 108 11.64 1.13 -4.67
CA TYR A 108 10.59 0.29 -5.25
C TYR A 108 9.38 1.10 -5.76
N CYS A 109 9.39 2.41 -5.59
CA CYS A 109 8.32 3.28 -6.05
C CYS A 109 8.60 3.78 -7.47
N GLY A 110 7.68 4.55 -8.02
CA GLY A 110 7.82 5.15 -9.34
C GLY A 110 7.21 6.54 -9.40
N PRO A 111 7.39 7.23 -10.55
CA PRO A 111 6.87 8.58 -10.75
C PRO A 111 5.33 8.65 -10.66
N GLU A 112 4.63 7.53 -10.87
CA GLU A 112 3.17 7.44 -10.73
C GLU A 112 2.71 7.61 -9.28
N PHE A 113 3.59 7.37 -8.30
CA PHE A 113 3.25 7.40 -6.88
C PHE A 113 4.08 8.38 -6.07
N SER A 114 5.08 9.04 -6.69
CA SER A 114 5.96 9.99 -6.02
C SER A 114 6.33 11.15 -6.93
N SER A 115 6.03 12.38 -6.48
CA SER A 115 6.48 13.60 -7.14
C SER A 115 8.01 13.74 -7.12
N LYS A 116 8.68 13.25 -6.06
CA LYS A 116 10.15 13.20 -5.99
C LYS A 116 10.74 12.33 -7.12
N TRP A 117 10.13 11.18 -7.41
CA TRP A 117 10.51 10.37 -8.56
C TRP A 117 10.23 11.07 -9.89
N SER A 118 9.07 11.75 -9.99
CA SER A 118 8.75 12.52 -11.19
C SER A 118 9.78 13.63 -11.44
N ASP A 119 10.21 14.33 -10.39
CA ASP A 119 11.25 15.37 -10.46
C ASP A 119 12.61 14.77 -10.84
N GLU A 120 13.02 13.65 -10.19
CA GLU A 120 14.28 12.96 -10.45
C GLU A 120 14.39 12.48 -11.91
N LEU A 121 13.30 11.97 -12.47
CA LEU A 121 13.22 11.47 -13.83
C LEU A 121 12.74 12.51 -14.86
N LYS A 122 12.37 13.72 -14.42
CA LYS A 122 11.80 14.81 -15.25
C LYS A 122 10.54 14.36 -16.02
N ILE A 123 9.71 13.53 -15.38
CA ILE A 123 8.47 13.00 -15.96
C ILE A 123 7.31 13.92 -15.57
N ARG A 124 6.48 14.27 -16.56
CA ARG A 124 5.20 14.96 -16.35
C ARG A 124 4.06 14.01 -16.64
N HIS A 125 3.13 13.90 -15.69
CA HIS A 125 1.95 13.06 -15.82
C HIS A 125 0.81 13.80 -16.51
N GLN A 126 0.03 13.05 -17.29
CA GLN A 126 -1.25 13.54 -17.81
C GLN A 126 -2.31 13.42 -16.71
N THR A 127 -2.61 14.53 -16.08
CA THR A 127 -3.65 14.64 -15.06
C THR A 127 -4.95 15.19 -15.64
N PRO A 128 -6.10 15.03 -14.97
CA PRO A 128 -7.32 15.76 -15.29
C PRO A 128 -7.08 17.27 -15.25
N THR A 129 -7.92 18.04 -15.92
CA THR A 129 -7.90 19.50 -15.83
C THR A 129 -8.22 19.96 -14.40
N GLU A 130 -7.89 21.21 -14.10
CA GLU A 130 -8.20 21.80 -12.80
C GLU A 130 -9.71 21.77 -12.52
N GLN A 131 -10.54 22.06 -13.52
CA GLN A 131 -11.99 22.01 -13.38
C GLN A 131 -12.48 20.58 -13.06
N GLN A 132 -12.06 19.58 -13.85
CA GLN A 132 -12.44 18.18 -13.61
C GLN A 132 -12.03 17.69 -12.22
N THR A 133 -10.85 18.10 -11.76
CA THR A 133 -10.35 17.77 -10.42
C THR A 133 -11.17 18.48 -9.34
N THR A 134 -11.56 19.73 -9.59
CA THR A 134 -12.38 20.52 -8.66
C THR A 134 -13.79 19.95 -8.54
N ASP A 135 -14.43 19.59 -9.66
CA ASP A 135 -15.75 18.99 -9.67
C ASP A 135 -15.75 17.66 -8.92
N PHE A 136 -14.74 16.83 -9.17
CA PHE A 136 -14.57 15.57 -8.42
C PHE A 136 -14.39 15.80 -6.92
N LYS A 137 -13.52 16.75 -6.52
CA LYS A 137 -13.30 17.09 -5.10
C LYS A 137 -14.59 17.55 -4.44
N ASN A 138 -15.33 18.45 -5.09
CA ASN A 138 -16.59 18.97 -4.59
C ASN A 138 -17.60 17.83 -4.39
N TYR A 139 -17.72 16.91 -5.38
CA TYR A 139 -18.58 15.75 -5.24
C TYR A 139 -18.24 14.94 -3.97
N ILE A 140 -16.97 14.64 -3.74
CA ILE A 140 -16.55 13.89 -2.54
C ILE A 140 -16.83 14.70 -1.26
N TYR A 141 -16.55 16.00 -1.26
CA TYR A 141 -16.76 16.85 -0.10
C TYR A 141 -18.24 17.02 0.25
N ASP A 142 -19.12 17.09 -0.74
CA ASP A 142 -20.57 17.21 -0.54
C ASP A 142 -21.16 15.91 0.05
N HIS A 143 -20.53 14.77 -0.24
CA HIS A 143 -20.93 13.46 0.29
C HIS A 143 -20.14 13.04 1.54
N ALA A 144 -19.22 13.88 2.05
CA ALA A 144 -18.30 13.51 3.11
C ALA A 144 -19.01 13.12 4.43
N GLY A 145 -20.12 13.79 4.76
CA GLY A 145 -20.88 13.56 6.01
C GLY A 145 -21.51 12.16 6.12
N GLN A 146 -21.74 11.46 5.00
CA GLN A 146 -22.31 10.12 4.98
C GLN A 146 -21.26 8.98 4.90
N LEU A 147 -19.98 9.34 4.74
CA LEU A 147 -18.90 8.35 4.66
C LEU A 147 -18.75 7.60 5.99
N ARG A 148 -18.54 6.29 5.89
CA ARG A 148 -18.25 5.40 7.02
C ARG A 148 -16.80 4.99 7.08
N HIS A 149 -16.14 4.88 5.91
CA HIS A 149 -14.75 4.50 5.80
C HIS A 149 -14.04 5.42 4.82
N VAL A 150 -12.91 5.96 5.25
CA VAL A 150 -12.04 6.79 4.42
C VAL A 150 -10.63 6.21 4.46
N TYR A 151 -10.09 5.90 3.28
CA TYR A 151 -8.70 5.49 3.11
C TYR A 151 -7.91 6.60 2.44
N LEU A 152 -7.01 7.21 3.19
CA LEU A 152 -6.10 8.24 2.71
C LEU A 152 -4.79 7.60 2.27
N ALA A 153 -4.47 7.73 0.99
CA ALA A 153 -3.27 7.19 0.38
C ALA A 153 -2.77 8.13 -0.74
N GLY A 154 -1.87 7.64 -1.58
CA GLY A 154 -1.31 8.40 -2.71
C GLY A 154 0.20 8.44 -2.63
N GLY A 155 0.84 9.59 -2.80
CA GLY A 155 2.24 9.82 -2.45
C GLY A 155 2.41 9.77 -0.94
N GLU A 156 2.35 10.93 -0.29
CA GLU A 156 2.27 11.02 1.18
C GLU A 156 1.01 11.79 1.59
N PRO A 157 -0.01 11.13 2.14
CA PRO A 157 -1.29 11.76 2.44
C PRO A 157 -1.22 12.88 3.49
N LEU A 158 -0.25 12.85 4.40
CA LEU A 158 -0.07 13.90 5.40
C LEU A 158 0.39 15.25 4.81
N LEU A 159 0.86 15.24 3.56
CA LEU A 159 1.26 16.47 2.83
C LEU A 159 0.14 17.05 1.96
N MET A 160 -0.97 16.31 1.77
CA MET A 160 -2.03 16.69 0.82
C MET A 160 -3.08 17.58 1.47
N LYS A 161 -3.12 18.85 1.12
CA LYS A 161 -4.09 19.84 1.65
C LYS A 161 -5.55 19.44 1.42
N GLU A 162 -5.82 18.69 0.36
CA GLU A 162 -7.15 18.15 0.03
C GLU A 162 -7.69 17.24 1.13
N ASN A 163 -6.81 16.51 1.82
CA ASN A 163 -7.19 15.68 2.96
C ASN A 163 -7.68 16.55 4.14
N LEU A 164 -7.09 17.74 4.35
CA LEU A 164 -7.59 18.63 5.40
C LEU A 164 -9.04 19.04 5.15
N THR A 165 -9.36 19.48 3.93
CA THR A 165 -10.73 19.86 3.55
C THR A 165 -11.71 18.69 3.67
N LEU A 166 -11.28 17.47 3.31
CA LEU A 166 -12.11 16.28 3.49
C LEU A 166 -12.36 16.01 4.98
N LEU A 167 -11.32 15.97 5.79
CA LEU A 167 -11.40 15.70 7.24
C LEU A 167 -12.32 16.67 7.98
N GLU A 168 -12.32 17.95 7.61
CA GLU A 168 -13.19 18.98 8.20
C GLU A 168 -14.70 18.74 7.93
N LYS A 169 -15.03 17.93 6.93
CA LYS A 169 -16.41 17.62 6.52
C LYS A 169 -16.89 16.22 6.94
N LEU A 170 -16.00 15.39 7.46
CA LEU A 170 -16.33 14.01 7.86
C LEU A 170 -17.16 13.97 9.15
N ASN A 171 -17.99 12.93 9.26
CA ASN A 171 -18.61 12.58 10.53
C ASN A 171 -17.51 12.19 11.55
N PRO A 172 -17.55 12.66 12.81
CA PRO A 172 -16.54 12.31 13.81
C PRO A 172 -16.36 10.82 14.08
N ASN A 173 -17.37 10.00 13.81
CA ASN A 173 -17.32 8.55 14.02
C ASN A 173 -16.85 7.75 12.79
N VAL A 174 -16.41 8.41 11.73
CA VAL A 174 -15.90 7.75 10.53
C VAL A 174 -14.64 6.92 10.86
N ASN A 175 -14.49 5.79 10.19
CA ASN A 175 -13.25 5.00 10.27
C ASN A 175 -12.25 5.52 9.25
N ILE A 176 -11.13 6.05 9.73
CA ILE A 176 -10.06 6.55 8.88
C ILE A 176 -8.91 5.55 8.87
N ARG A 177 -8.50 5.13 7.69
CA ARG A 177 -7.24 4.43 7.48
C ARG A 177 -6.31 5.31 6.68
N ILE A 178 -5.07 5.46 7.12
CA ILE A 178 -4.07 6.29 6.46
C ILE A 178 -2.81 5.46 6.19
N ASN A 179 -2.36 5.43 4.92
CA ASN A 179 -1.11 4.78 4.55
C ASN A 179 -0.03 5.83 4.38
N THR A 180 0.93 5.85 5.29
CA THR A 180 1.91 6.93 5.40
C THR A 180 3.35 6.40 5.47
N ASN A 181 4.28 7.18 4.95
CA ASN A 181 5.72 7.00 5.17
C ASN A 181 6.16 7.53 6.55
N LEU A 182 5.24 8.15 7.25
CA LEU A 182 5.40 8.71 8.60
C LEU A 182 6.54 9.74 8.72
N SER A 183 6.88 10.44 7.65
CA SER A 183 7.97 11.43 7.64
C SER A 183 7.60 12.78 8.26
N LYS A 184 6.30 13.05 8.39
CA LYS A 184 5.78 14.35 8.83
C LYS A 184 4.57 14.20 9.74
N VAL A 185 4.72 14.63 10.98
CA VAL A 185 3.65 14.69 12.00
C VAL A 185 3.40 16.12 12.49
N ASP A 186 4.01 17.10 11.83
CA ASP A 186 3.90 18.53 12.12
C ASP A 186 2.99 19.27 11.10
N THR A 187 2.09 18.54 10.44
CA THR A 187 1.21 19.10 9.42
C THR A 187 -0.20 19.32 9.95
N ARG A 188 -0.92 20.30 9.39
CA ARG A 188 -2.34 20.53 9.70
C ARG A 188 -3.22 19.31 9.39
N VAL A 189 -2.83 18.49 8.40
CA VAL A 189 -3.52 17.23 8.10
C VAL A 189 -3.34 16.21 9.22
N PHE A 190 -2.12 16.08 9.75
CA PHE A 190 -1.87 15.22 10.91
C PHE A 190 -2.69 15.66 12.12
N GLU A 191 -2.66 16.95 12.47
CA GLU A 191 -3.45 17.53 13.57
C GLU A 191 -4.95 17.26 13.39
N ALA A 192 -5.47 17.35 12.16
CA ALA A 192 -6.85 17.08 11.85
C ALA A 192 -7.20 15.59 12.02
N VAL A 193 -6.34 14.67 11.55
CA VAL A 193 -6.51 13.22 11.73
C VAL A 193 -6.54 12.84 13.20
N CYS A 194 -5.67 13.44 14.01
CA CYS A 194 -5.60 13.13 15.45
C CYS A 194 -6.89 13.44 16.24
N LYS A 195 -7.80 14.23 15.69
CA LYS A 195 -9.09 14.54 16.31
C LYS A 195 -10.12 13.41 16.21
N PHE A 196 -9.88 12.42 15.35
CA PHE A 196 -10.80 11.30 15.13
C PHE A 196 -10.47 10.13 16.06
N PRO A 197 -11.48 9.50 16.69
CA PRO A 197 -11.25 8.37 17.58
C PRO A 197 -10.94 7.06 16.84
N ASN A 198 -11.39 6.92 15.60
CA ASN A 198 -11.31 5.67 14.84
C ASN A 198 -10.26 5.76 13.72
N VAL A 199 -8.99 5.97 14.09
CA VAL A 199 -7.88 6.04 13.14
C VAL A 199 -7.05 4.77 13.15
N HIS A 200 -6.72 4.28 11.96
CA HIS A 200 -5.79 3.19 11.74
C HIS A 200 -4.59 3.67 10.90
N TRP A 201 -3.46 3.84 11.53
CA TRP A 201 -2.19 4.15 10.88
C TRP A 201 -1.62 2.90 10.23
N THR A 202 -1.44 2.91 8.93
CA THR A 202 -0.71 1.89 8.18
C THR A 202 0.64 2.49 7.81
N VAL A 203 1.65 2.18 8.61
CA VAL A 203 2.99 2.75 8.50
C VAL A 203 3.83 1.87 7.59
N SER A 204 4.46 2.49 6.61
CA SER A 204 5.31 1.80 5.66
C SER A 204 6.76 1.78 6.15
N VAL A 205 7.35 0.59 6.33
CA VAL A 205 8.75 0.36 6.74
C VAL A 205 9.19 -1.03 6.28
N GLU A 206 10.43 -1.18 5.83
CA GLU A 206 10.93 -2.47 5.32
C GLU A 206 12.20 -2.96 6.01
N THR A 207 12.96 -2.04 6.63
CA THR A 207 14.26 -2.31 7.26
C THR A 207 14.63 -1.20 8.25
N LEU A 208 15.86 -1.14 8.71
CA LEU A 208 16.34 -0.27 9.79
C LEU A 208 17.47 0.66 9.30
N ALA A 209 17.69 1.74 10.01
CA ALA A 209 18.86 2.62 9.92
C ALA A 209 19.24 3.03 8.49
N GLU A 210 20.50 2.89 8.10
CA GLU A 210 21.02 3.29 6.79
C GLU A 210 20.32 2.56 5.63
N GLU A 211 19.95 1.28 5.81
CA GLU A 211 19.18 0.55 4.80
C GLU A 211 17.79 1.16 4.60
N PHE A 212 17.14 1.62 5.68
CA PHE A 212 15.86 2.35 5.59
C PHE A 212 16.04 3.63 4.78
N GLU A 213 17.07 4.43 5.05
CA GLU A 213 17.30 5.70 4.38
C GLU A 213 17.63 5.51 2.89
N TYR A 214 18.34 4.44 2.54
CA TYR A 214 18.55 4.08 1.15
C TYR A 214 17.26 3.65 0.45
N ILE A 215 16.54 2.68 1.04
CA ILE A 215 15.30 2.14 0.45
C ILE A 215 14.23 3.23 0.35
N ARG A 216 14.10 4.05 1.40
CA ARG A 216 13.14 5.15 1.48
C ARG A 216 13.83 6.50 1.26
N HIS A 217 14.52 6.60 0.12
CA HIS A 217 15.33 7.78 -0.21
C HIS A 217 14.58 9.10 0.03
N GLY A 218 15.18 9.94 0.86
CA GLY A 218 14.61 11.19 1.38
C GLY A 218 14.04 11.07 2.80
N GLY A 219 14.04 9.85 3.37
CA GLY A 219 13.68 9.61 4.77
C GLY A 219 14.89 9.70 5.70
N SER A 220 14.62 10.00 6.98
CA SER A 220 15.54 9.89 8.10
C SER A 220 15.03 8.81 9.05
N TRP A 221 15.89 7.89 9.43
CA TRP A 221 15.52 6.84 10.38
C TRP A 221 15.21 7.39 11.76
N LEU A 222 15.95 8.38 12.22
CA LEU A 222 15.72 9.02 13.52
C LEU A 222 14.38 9.76 13.54
N ASP A 223 14.07 10.56 12.51
CA ASP A 223 12.77 11.23 12.40
C ASP A 223 11.62 10.22 12.35
N PHE A 224 11.81 9.08 11.66
CA PHE A 224 10.84 8.00 11.64
C PHE A 224 10.55 7.46 13.04
N LEU A 225 11.58 7.22 13.86
CA LEU A 225 11.42 6.71 15.21
C LEU A 225 10.72 7.73 16.12
N ASP A 226 11.09 9.00 16.03
CA ASP A 226 10.47 10.08 16.81
C ASP A 226 8.98 10.20 16.44
N ASN A 227 8.67 10.20 15.14
CA ASN A 227 7.30 10.27 14.65
C ASN A 227 6.48 9.01 15.04
N LEU A 228 7.11 7.83 15.03
CA LEU A 228 6.48 6.59 15.48
C LEU A 228 6.13 6.65 16.98
N ALA A 229 7.01 7.22 17.79
CA ALA A 229 6.76 7.42 19.22
C ALA A 229 5.57 8.37 19.45
N ILE A 230 5.45 9.44 18.63
CA ILE A 230 4.32 10.38 18.69
C ILE A 230 2.99 9.66 18.41
N ILE A 231 2.88 8.94 17.27
CA ILE A 231 1.60 8.28 16.93
C ILE A 231 1.25 7.14 17.89
N LYS A 232 2.23 6.50 18.52
CA LYS A 232 2.03 5.48 19.52
C LYS A 232 1.33 6.03 20.77
N GLN A 233 1.60 7.27 21.16
CA GLN A 233 0.98 7.95 22.30
C GLN A 233 -0.50 8.31 22.05
N LEU A 234 -0.93 8.37 20.79
CA LEU A 234 -2.32 8.70 20.44
C LEU A 234 -3.32 7.57 20.79
N GLY A 235 -2.84 6.36 21.07
CA GLY A 235 -3.70 5.20 21.35
C GLY A 235 -4.47 4.67 20.14
N HIS A 236 -4.22 5.18 18.95
CA HIS A 236 -4.80 4.72 17.71
C HIS A 236 -4.23 3.35 17.30
N LYS A 237 -4.97 2.63 16.44
CA LYS A 237 -4.46 1.40 15.86
C LYS A 237 -3.28 1.70 14.92
N ILE A 238 -2.19 0.93 15.07
CA ILE A 238 -1.02 1.02 14.20
C ILE A 238 -0.75 -0.36 13.60
N SER A 239 -0.51 -0.39 12.29
CA SER A 239 0.00 -1.56 11.58
C SER A 239 1.14 -1.16 10.66
N PHE A 240 2.03 -2.11 10.38
CA PHE A 240 3.16 -1.93 9.47
C PHE A 240 2.88 -2.65 8.17
N ASN A 241 3.00 -1.91 7.07
CA ASN A 241 2.96 -2.45 5.72
C ASN A 241 4.40 -2.55 5.21
N MET A 242 4.87 -3.78 5.03
CA MET A 242 6.26 -4.08 4.71
C MET A 242 6.34 -4.81 3.37
N LEU A 243 7.30 -4.44 2.54
CA LEU A 243 7.62 -5.17 1.32
C LEU A 243 8.88 -6.00 1.55
N HIS A 244 8.82 -7.29 1.20
CA HIS A 244 9.97 -8.18 1.24
C HIS A 244 10.51 -8.39 -0.18
N PHE A 245 11.75 -8.01 -0.39
CA PHE A 245 12.35 -7.96 -1.71
C PHE A 245 13.89 -8.12 -1.64
N LEU A 246 14.54 -7.93 -2.77
CA LEU A 246 15.95 -8.24 -2.99
C LEU A 246 16.89 -7.63 -1.93
N LEU A 247 16.75 -6.32 -1.62
CA LEU A 247 17.70 -5.64 -0.74
C LEU A 247 17.49 -5.96 0.74
N ASN A 248 16.26 -6.17 1.16
CA ASN A 248 15.94 -6.45 2.56
C ASN A 248 15.67 -7.93 2.86
N TYR A 249 16.17 -8.84 2.01
CA TYR A 249 15.88 -10.27 2.10
C TYR A 249 16.13 -10.88 3.49
N ASN A 250 17.05 -10.33 4.26
CA ASN A 250 17.34 -10.71 5.65
C ASN A 250 16.85 -9.67 6.66
N SER A 251 17.08 -8.38 6.40
CA SER A 251 16.85 -7.32 7.39
C SER A 251 15.37 -7.01 7.64
N VAL A 252 14.46 -7.50 6.81
CA VAL A 252 13.02 -7.44 7.10
C VAL A 252 12.66 -8.16 8.41
N PHE A 253 13.34 -9.26 8.71
CA PHE A 253 13.14 -10.00 9.97
C PHE A 253 13.63 -9.20 11.17
N ASP A 254 14.79 -8.57 11.03
CA ASP A 254 15.37 -7.72 12.07
C ASP A 254 14.49 -6.50 12.34
N CYS A 255 13.87 -5.93 11.29
CA CYS A 255 12.91 -4.85 11.41
C CYS A 255 11.66 -5.29 12.18
N VAL A 256 11.10 -6.46 11.89
CA VAL A 256 9.96 -7.02 12.65
C VAL A 256 10.34 -7.19 14.12
N ASP A 257 11.51 -7.76 14.40
CA ASP A 257 11.95 -8.00 15.78
C ASP A 257 12.20 -6.70 16.55
N PHE A 258 12.81 -5.71 15.90
CA PHE A 258 12.99 -4.37 16.46
C PHE A 258 11.63 -3.74 16.82
N LEU A 259 10.66 -3.74 15.92
CA LEU A 259 9.35 -3.16 16.17
C LEU A 259 8.57 -3.94 17.25
N LYS A 260 8.72 -5.26 17.31
CA LYS A 260 8.18 -6.07 18.41
C LYS A 260 8.80 -5.70 19.76
N ALA A 261 10.10 -5.45 19.80
CA ALA A 261 10.78 -4.97 20.99
C ALA A 261 10.29 -3.57 21.42
N GLN A 262 9.79 -2.76 20.47
CA GLN A 262 9.10 -1.50 20.77
C GLN A 262 7.65 -1.71 21.28
N GLY A 263 7.18 -2.96 21.46
CA GLY A 263 5.87 -3.30 22.01
C GLY A 263 4.75 -3.45 20.98
N PHE A 264 5.05 -3.56 19.69
CA PHE A 264 4.03 -3.86 18.68
C PHE A 264 3.73 -5.36 18.61
N HIS A 265 2.45 -5.71 18.50
CA HIS A 265 2.01 -7.09 18.46
C HIS A 265 2.18 -7.73 17.09
N ASN A 266 2.24 -9.06 17.02
CA ASN A 266 2.37 -9.83 15.79
C ASN A 266 1.30 -9.49 14.73
N ASN A 267 0.10 -9.18 15.14
CA ASN A 267 -1.00 -8.78 14.23
C ASN A 267 -0.89 -7.32 13.73
N SER A 268 0.17 -6.62 14.10
CA SER A 268 0.48 -5.30 13.54
C SER A 268 1.27 -5.35 12.23
N PHE A 269 1.73 -6.52 11.79
CA PHE A 269 2.60 -6.66 10.62
C PHE A 269 1.91 -7.33 9.46
N VAL A 270 2.04 -6.74 8.27
CA VAL A 270 1.65 -7.32 6.99
C VAL A 270 2.86 -7.23 6.07
N ILE A 271 3.38 -8.39 5.66
CA ILE A 271 4.55 -8.47 4.79
C ILE A 271 4.12 -9.04 3.44
N GLY A 272 4.36 -8.30 2.37
CA GLY A 272 4.05 -8.71 1.00
C GLY A 272 5.30 -8.83 0.14
N ALA A 273 5.26 -9.67 -0.88
CA ALA A 273 6.29 -9.72 -1.90
C ALA A 273 6.24 -8.45 -2.77
N LEU A 274 7.40 -7.88 -3.07
CA LEU A 274 7.52 -6.83 -4.08
C LEU A 274 7.44 -7.48 -5.48
N LEU A 275 6.41 -7.09 -6.25
CA LEU A 275 6.21 -7.61 -7.61
C LEU A 275 6.84 -6.70 -8.66
N THR A 276 6.79 -5.40 -8.46
CA THR A 276 7.32 -4.36 -9.35
C THR A 276 8.00 -3.26 -8.54
N PRO A 277 9.13 -2.74 -9.00
CA PRO A 277 9.84 -3.09 -10.24
C PRO A 277 10.50 -4.48 -10.15
N GLU A 278 10.50 -5.21 -11.29
CA GLU A 278 10.95 -6.61 -11.33
C GLU A 278 12.40 -6.79 -10.90
N TYR A 279 13.28 -5.85 -11.21
CA TYR A 279 14.70 -5.93 -10.85
C TYR A 279 14.97 -5.96 -9.33
N LEU A 280 13.99 -5.62 -8.49
CA LEU A 280 14.07 -5.74 -7.03
C LEU A 280 13.41 -7.02 -6.50
N ASN A 281 12.95 -7.91 -7.38
CA ASN A 281 12.28 -9.13 -6.96
C ASN A 281 13.24 -10.05 -6.19
N ILE A 282 12.83 -10.52 -5.02
CA ILE A 282 13.63 -11.40 -4.16
C ILE A 282 14.06 -12.69 -4.88
N ARG A 283 13.29 -13.16 -5.87
CA ARG A 283 13.58 -14.39 -6.61
C ARG A 283 14.81 -14.31 -7.51
N HIS A 284 15.37 -13.10 -7.74
CA HIS A 284 16.68 -12.95 -8.41
C HIS A 284 17.85 -13.47 -7.57
N LEU A 285 17.71 -13.58 -6.25
CA LEU A 285 18.76 -14.08 -5.37
C LEU A 285 19.25 -15.48 -5.76
N PRO A 286 20.52 -15.81 -5.53
CA PRO A 286 21.07 -17.16 -5.69
C PRO A 286 20.26 -18.20 -4.91
N LYS A 287 20.25 -19.45 -5.42
CA LYS A 287 19.42 -20.54 -4.85
C LYS A 287 19.75 -20.82 -3.39
N ASN A 288 21.03 -20.83 -3.04
CA ASN A 288 21.50 -21.02 -1.64
C ASN A 288 20.98 -19.90 -0.72
N VAL A 289 21.00 -18.65 -1.16
CA VAL A 289 20.47 -17.50 -0.41
C VAL A 289 18.96 -17.61 -0.25
N LEU A 290 18.22 -17.91 -1.33
CA LEU A 290 16.78 -18.15 -1.25
C LEU A 290 16.42 -19.29 -0.30
N ASN A 291 17.20 -20.38 -0.29
CA ASN A 291 17.00 -21.47 0.65
C ASN A 291 17.20 -21.01 2.11
N SER A 292 18.19 -20.15 2.37
CA SER A 292 18.38 -19.55 3.70
C SER A 292 17.17 -18.71 4.11
N VAL A 293 16.64 -17.88 3.19
CA VAL A 293 15.43 -17.09 3.43
C VAL A 293 14.23 -18.00 3.73
N LYS A 294 14.03 -19.05 2.94
CA LYS A 294 12.94 -20.01 3.17
C LYS A 294 13.04 -20.70 4.53
N ASN A 295 14.24 -21.11 4.93
CA ASN A 295 14.48 -21.68 6.24
C ASN A 295 14.11 -20.71 7.38
N LYS A 296 14.50 -19.44 7.25
CA LYS A 296 14.11 -18.40 8.22
C LYS A 296 12.59 -18.18 8.26
N LEU A 297 11.93 -18.12 7.11
CA LEU A 297 10.47 -18.02 7.06
C LEU A 297 9.79 -19.22 7.74
N GLN A 298 10.25 -20.43 7.46
CA GLN A 298 9.71 -21.65 8.08
C GLN A 298 9.94 -21.67 9.58
N ASP A 299 11.13 -21.27 10.05
CA ASP A 299 11.43 -21.16 11.48
C ASP A 299 10.49 -20.18 12.17
N ARG A 300 10.29 -18.99 11.56
CA ARG A 300 9.34 -17.99 12.08
C ARG A 300 7.90 -18.51 12.15
N ILE A 301 7.45 -19.31 11.19
CA ILE A 301 6.13 -19.93 11.19
C ILE A 301 6.02 -20.94 12.35
N ASN A 302 7.06 -21.76 12.57
CA ASN A 302 7.09 -22.76 13.62
C ASN A 302 6.94 -22.15 15.04
N HIS A 303 7.40 -20.92 15.22
CA HIS A 303 7.24 -20.16 16.47
C HIS A 303 5.85 -19.50 16.62
N LYS A 304 4.88 -19.81 15.75
CA LYS A 304 3.49 -19.34 15.81
C LYS A 304 3.37 -17.82 16.02
N PRO A 305 3.81 -17.03 15.04
CA PRO A 305 3.98 -15.57 15.19
C PRO A 305 2.65 -14.80 15.25
N GLY A 306 1.52 -15.47 15.24
CA GLY A 306 0.18 -14.89 15.15
C GLY A 306 -0.32 -14.80 13.71
N TYR A 307 -1.64 -14.77 13.54
CA TYR A 307 -2.33 -15.01 12.26
C TYR A 307 -1.82 -14.17 11.08
N LEU A 308 -1.77 -12.83 11.20
CA LEU A 308 -1.40 -11.97 10.06
C LEU A 308 0.07 -12.14 9.64
N LEU A 309 0.95 -12.29 10.62
CA LEU A 309 2.37 -12.43 10.33
C LEU A 309 2.70 -13.83 9.81
N GLU A 310 2.07 -14.86 10.37
CA GLU A 310 2.19 -16.24 9.87
C GLU A 310 1.74 -16.34 8.41
N ASP A 311 0.60 -15.76 8.11
CA ASP A 311 0.04 -15.71 6.77
C ASP A 311 0.96 -14.98 5.79
N SER A 312 1.54 -13.85 6.21
CA SER A 312 2.55 -13.15 5.43
C SER A 312 3.76 -14.03 5.12
N TYR A 313 4.27 -14.76 6.10
CA TYR A 313 5.42 -15.67 5.91
C TYR A 313 5.09 -16.85 5.00
N ARG A 314 3.90 -17.47 5.13
CA ARG A 314 3.44 -18.55 4.25
C ARG A 314 3.28 -18.07 2.80
N ASN A 315 2.72 -16.86 2.61
CA ASN A 315 2.61 -16.25 1.28
C ASN A 315 3.97 -16.01 0.66
N MET A 316 4.96 -15.57 1.43
CA MET A 316 6.32 -15.37 0.94
C MET A 316 6.99 -16.69 0.55
N LEU A 317 6.82 -17.77 1.35
CA LEU A 317 7.33 -19.11 0.98
C LEU A 317 6.74 -19.55 -0.35
N HIS A 318 5.42 -19.49 -0.49
CA HIS A 318 4.75 -19.84 -1.73
C HIS A 318 5.24 -19.00 -2.92
N TYR A 319 5.39 -17.69 -2.72
CA TYR A 319 5.86 -16.77 -3.76
C TYR A 319 7.28 -17.08 -4.23
N ILE A 320 8.19 -17.39 -3.30
CA ILE A 320 9.59 -17.73 -3.64
C ILE A 320 9.65 -19.02 -4.46
N ASP A 321 8.73 -19.96 -4.24
CA ASP A 321 8.68 -21.26 -4.95
C ASP A 321 7.99 -21.17 -6.32
N THR A 322 7.34 -20.04 -6.67
CA THR A 322 6.76 -19.89 -8.02
C THR A 322 7.85 -19.78 -9.09
N PRO A 323 7.66 -20.38 -10.28
CA PRO A 323 8.61 -20.27 -11.38
C PRO A 323 8.97 -18.82 -11.69
N PHE A 324 10.27 -18.55 -11.89
CA PHE A 324 10.76 -17.21 -12.17
C PHE A 324 12.08 -17.27 -12.92
N GLU A 325 12.21 -16.46 -13.98
CA GLU A 325 13.45 -16.30 -14.70
C GLU A 325 14.37 -15.32 -13.96
N LYS A 326 15.51 -15.82 -13.50
CA LYS A 326 16.46 -15.06 -12.69
C LYS A 326 17.36 -14.21 -13.55
N ASN A 327 17.54 -12.96 -13.17
CA ASN A 327 18.49 -12.05 -13.78
C ASN A 327 19.08 -11.09 -12.73
N ILE A 328 19.99 -11.59 -11.92
CA ILE A 328 20.64 -10.78 -10.86
C ILE A 328 21.50 -9.66 -11.46
N SER A 329 22.08 -9.87 -12.65
CA SER A 329 22.88 -8.83 -13.31
C SER A 329 22.05 -7.61 -13.62
N LEU A 330 20.80 -7.78 -14.10
CA LEU A 330 19.87 -6.66 -14.31
C LEU A 330 19.63 -5.90 -13.01
N SER A 331 19.48 -6.62 -11.89
CA SER A 331 19.30 -5.98 -10.57
C SER A 331 20.49 -5.12 -10.19
N ILE A 332 21.71 -5.63 -10.37
CA ILE A 332 22.95 -4.92 -10.07
C ILE A 332 23.11 -3.69 -10.97
N ASP A 333 22.85 -3.83 -12.26
CA ASP A 333 22.93 -2.73 -13.24
C ASP A 333 21.97 -1.60 -12.85
N LYS A 334 20.73 -1.94 -12.51
CA LYS A 334 19.70 -0.96 -12.09
C LYS A 334 20.02 -0.29 -10.75
N LEU A 335 20.58 -1.02 -9.80
CA LEU A 335 21.04 -0.43 -8.54
C LEU A 335 22.24 0.49 -8.79
N THR A 336 23.17 0.12 -9.65
CA THR A 336 24.32 0.95 -10.04
C THR A 336 23.86 2.24 -10.73
N GLU A 337 22.91 2.17 -11.65
CA GLU A 337 22.30 3.36 -12.29
C GLU A 337 21.66 4.29 -11.24
N LEU A 338 20.97 3.71 -10.25
CA LEU A 338 20.32 4.45 -9.19
C LEU A 338 21.34 5.13 -8.25
N ASP A 339 22.39 4.40 -7.88
CA ASP A 339 23.49 4.89 -7.04
C ASP A 339 24.20 6.07 -7.70
N GLN A 340 24.55 5.93 -8.99
CA GLN A 340 25.17 7.01 -9.76
C GLN A 340 24.30 8.26 -9.83
N ARG A 341 22.98 8.09 -10.04
CA ARG A 341 22.03 9.20 -10.11
C ARG A 341 21.93 9.95 -8.79
N ARG A 342 22.00 9.23 -7.67
CA ARG A 342 21.80 9.76 -6.32
C ARG A 342 23.08 10.11 -5.59
N GLY A 343 24.24 9.76 -6.14
CA GLY A 343 25.53 9.96 -5.48
C GLY A 343 25.71 9.14 -4.21
N ILE A 344 25.14 7.93 -4.17
CA ILE A 344 25.20 6.99 -3.03
C ILE A 344 25.79 5.66 -3.50
N ASP A 345 26.15 4.79 -2.54
CA ASP A 345 26.75 3.49 -2.84
C ASP A 345 26.03 2.38 -2.05
N SER A 346 25.17 1.64 -2.74
CA SER A 346 24.46 0.51 -2.15
C SER A 346 25.38 -0.61 -1.66
N ARG A 347 26.59 -0.77 -2.23
CA ARG A 347 27.56 -1.79 -1.81
C ARG A 347 28.04 -1.55 -0.39
N ASN A 348 28.20 -0.29 0.00
CA ASN A 348 28.61 0.09 1.34
C ASN A 348 27.49 -0.13 2.38
N ILE A 349 26.24 0.02 1.96
CA ILE A 349 25.06 -0.11 2.82
C ILE A 349 24.64 -1.59 2.96
N PHE A 350 24.47 -2.29 1.83
CA PHE A 350 24.00 -3.68 1.78
C PHE A 350 25.15 -4.69 1.62
N LYS A 351 26.18 -4.59 2.47
CA LYS A 351 27.40 -5.43 2.38
C LYS A 351 27.10 -6.92 2.34
N ASN A 352 26.13 -7.38 3.15
CA ASN A 352 25.75 -8.79 3.21
C ASN A 352 25.10 -9.24 1.89
N PHE A 353 24.24 -8.42 1.30
CA PHE A 353 23.61 -8.72 0.01
C PHE A 353 24.68 -8.91 -1.08
N TYR A 354 25.59 -7.96 -1.24
CA TYR A 354 26.63 -8.06 -2.27
C TYR A 354 27.59 -9.22 -2.03
N LYS A 355 27.97 -9.50 -0.80
CA LYS A 355 28.77 -10.67 -0.43
C LYS A 355 28.06 -11.97 -0.82
N ASP A 356 26.77 -12.10 -0.52
CA ASP A 356 26.00 -13.32 -0.77
C ASP A 356 25.79 -13.58 -2.27
N ILE A 357 25.64 -12.53 -3.10
CA ILE A 357 25.55 -12.70 -4.57
C ILE A 357 26.90 -13.00 -5.21
N ASP A 358 28.01 -12.37 -4.75
CA ASP A 358 29.34 -12.60 -5.28
C ASP A 358 29.79 -14.05 -5.02
N HIS A 359 29.52 -14.60 -3.84
CA HIS A 359 29.77 -16.00 -3.52
C HIS A 359 28.81 -16.99 -4.21
N GLY A 360 27.60 -16.57 -4.54
CA GLY A 360 26.60 -17.40 -5.24
C GLY A 360 26.86 -17.57 -6.74
N GLN A 361 27.74 -16.75 -7.33
CA GLN A 361 28.14 -16.87 -8.74
C GLN A 361 29.32 -17.83 -8.95
N THR A 362 29.93 -18.31 -7.88
CA THR A 362 31.19 -19.10 -7.94
C THR A 362 30.91 -20.64 -7.85
N ILE A 363 29.68 -21.07 -7.93
CA ILE A 363 29.24 -22.49 -7.93
C ILE A 363 28.36 -22.73 -9.21
#